data_3ecdd06f016f7363333d4bb8ad9a4529
#
_entry.id   3ecdd06f016f7363333d4bb8ad9a4529
#
_cell.length_a   1.000
_cell.length_b   1.000
_cell.length_c   1.000
_cell.angle_alpha   90.00
_cell.angle_beta   90.00
_cell.angle_gamma   90.00
#
_symmetry.space_group_name_H-M   'P 1'
#
loop_
_entity.id
_entity.type
_entity.pdbx_description
1 polymer ?
#
loop_
_entity_poly.entity_id
_entity_poly.type
_entity_poly.pdbx_seq_one_letter_code
_entity_poly.pdbx_strand_id
1 'polypeptide(L)'
;MRVVAAVGGLPLIIAAVRATAPKAQLHSWHGEVLGALSELTLWHPDAAFAQRTILRVRHEIERFERIFSLYRPDSEISRLNEAGKLRKPSPELRELVEESQRLGELSGGAFDISVQPLWRLYEAHFWSHTGIQPDIAARARDVAHTVVDFRQIESGAAAIGFARAGMAITLNSMAQGYITDAVADMLRNEGFEIAVVDLGEYRTIGRHPDGRPWRIGIRNGRDFGSIERTVELDDMALAVSGGYGTTFEASRRFHHIFDPRTGASANSLVDVAVIGPRATAADGLATAICVAGEALAPTLLAAYPQMRAILTRLDGTSITFTGRRYFRNMPFGIMA
;
A
#
# COMPACT_ATOMS: atom_id res chain seq x y z
N MET A 1 58.98 -31.91 -60.49
CA MET A 1 58.32 -30.63 -60.81
C MET A 1 57.00 -30.58 -60.08
N ARG A 2 56.95 -29.88 -58.95
CA ARG A 2 55.71 -29.77 -58.12
C ARG A 2 55.19 -28.36 -58.30
N VAL A 3 53.95 -28.24 -58.77
CA VAL A 3 53.20 -26.97 -58.84
C VAL A 3 52.49 -26.78 -57.51
N VAL A 4 52.82 -25.68 -56.79
CA VAL A 4 52.12 -25.24 -55.60
C VAL A 4 51.15 -24.15 -56.02
N ALA A 5 49.85 -24.40 -55.95
CA ALA A 5 48.81 -23.41 -56.12
C ALA A 5 48.60 -22.67 -54.80
N ALA A 6 48.90 -21.34 -54.77
CA ALA A 6 48.57 -20.48 -53.65
C ALA A 6 47.09 -20.03 -53.77
N VAL A 7 46.26 -20.48 -52.83
CA VAL A 7 44.91 -19.95 -52.68
C VAL A 7 44.97 -18.78 -51.73
N GLY A 8 44.88 -17.55 -52.27
CA GLY A 8 44.72 -16.33 -51.50
C GLY A 8 43.33 -16.22 -50.96
N GLY A 9 43.15 -16.55 -49.67
CA GLY A 9 41.92 -16.25 -48.92
C GLY A 9 41.94 -14.80 -48.42
N LEU A 10 41.06 -13.98 -48.95
CA LEU A 10 40.72 -12.68 -48.33
C LEU A 10 40.06 -12.89 -46.98
N PRO A 11 40.51 -12.23 -45.90
CA PRO A 11 39.80 -12.31 -44.64
C PRO A 11 38.47 -11.55 -44.76
N LEU A 12 37.34 -12.25 -44.59
CA LEU A 12 36.05 -11.65 -44.41
C LEU A 12 36.08 -10.93 -43.03
N ILE A 13 36.25 -9.63 -43.05
CA ILE A 13 35.99 -8.78 -41.85
C ILE A 13 34.48 -8.70 -41.67
N ILE A 14 33.91 -9.60 -40.86
CA ILE A 14 32.56 -9.46 -40.35
C ILE A 14 32.66 -8.30 -39.33
N ALA A 15 32.38 -7.08 -39.77
CA ALA A 15 32.12 -5.97 -38.87
C ALA A 15 30.82 -6.34 -38.11
N ALA A 16 30.98 -6.87 -36.90
CA ALA A 16 29.86 -7.00 -35.97
C ALA A 16 29.37 -5.55 -35.68
N VAL A 17 28.37 -5.12 -36.40
CA VAL A 17 27.57 -3.94 -36.01
C VAL A 17 26.99 -4.28 -34.65
N ARG A 18 27.65 -3.85 -33.59
CA ARG A 18 27.01 -3.78 -32.27
C ARG A 18 25.86 -2.81 -32.44
N ALA A 19 24.66 -3.34 -32.70
CA ALA A 19 23.44 -2.58 -32.54
C ALA A 19 23.45 -2.12 -31.06
N THR A 20 23.67 -0.84 -30.86
CA THR A 20 23.47 -0.24 -29.53
C THR A 20 22.04 -0.54 -29.18
N ALA A 21 21.81 -1.28 -28.08
CA ALA A 21 20.48 -1.54 -27.58
C ALA A 21 19.72 -0.20 -27.49
N PRO A 22 18.48 -0.13 -27.97
CA PRO A 22 17.73 1.11 -27.94
C PRO A 22 17.65 1.59 -26.49
N LYS A 23 17.92 2.88 -26.28
CA LYS A 23 17.97 3.49 -24.96
C LYS A 23 16.57 3.44 -24.34
N ALA A 24 16.46 2.96 -23.11
CA ALA A 24 15.19 2.94 -22.38
C ALA A 24 14.58 4.35 -22.32
N GLN A 25 13.31 4.46 -22.63
CA GLN A 25 12.51 5.69 -22.61
C GLN A 25 11.55 5.65 -21.44
N LEU A 26 11.24 6.82 -20.90
CA LEU A 26 10.26 7.01 -19.84
C LEU A 26 8.84 6.94 -20.41
N HIS A 27 7.98 6.15 -19.79
CA HIS A 27 6.54 6.08 -20.04
C HIS A 27 5.80 6.22 -18.72
N SER A 28 4.72 6.99 -18.68
CA SER A 28 3.94 7.18 -17.46
C SER A 28 2.44 7.07 -17.71
N TRP A 29 1.72 6.76 -16.65
CA TRP A 29 0.28 6.84 -16.55
C TRP A 29 -0.10 7.50 -15.23
N HIS A 30 -1.16 8.31 -15.25
CA HIS A 30 -1.75 8.94 -14.07
C HIS A 30 -3.23 8.59 -14.02
N GLY A 31 -3.75 8.40 -12.82
CA GLY A 31 -5.15 8.07 -12.59
C GLY A 31 -5.53 8.13 -11.13
N GLU A 32 -6.59 7.41 -10.79
CA GLU A 32 -7.09 7.27 -9.42
C GLU A 32 -7.34 5.78 -9.14
N VAL A 33 -6.95 5.31 -7.95
CA VAL A 33 -7.15 3.92 -7.50
C VAL A 33 -7.67 3.95 -6.08
N LEU A 34 -8.85 3.37 -5.85
CA LEU A 34 -9.55 3.35 -4.55
C LEU A 34 -9.66 4.74 -3.90
N GLY A 35 -9.78 5.81 -4.71
CA GLY A 35 -9.88 7.19 -4.25
C GLY A 35 -8.53 7.91 -4.02
N ALA A 36 -7.40 7.27 -4.31
CA ALA A 36 -6.08 7.89 -4.24
C ALA A 36 -5.55 8.28 -5.61
N LEU A 37 -4.94 9.47 -5.71
CA LEU A 37 -4.17 9.86 -6.89
C LEU A 37 -3.01 8.88 -7.09
N SER A 38 -2.87 8.40 -8.31
CA SER A 38 -1.99 7.29 -8.64
C SER A 38 -1.12 7.58 -9.86
N GLU A 39 0.10 7.07 -9.83
CA GLU A 39 1.08 7.21 -10.90
C GLU A 39 1.80 5.87 -11.16
N LEU A 40 1.97 5.55 -12.43
CA LEU A 40 2.83 4.47 -12.88
C LEU A 40 3.93 5.05 -13.77
N THR A 41 5.17 4.77 -13.45
CA THR A 41 6.34 5.22 -14.20
C THR A 41 7.18 4.02 -14.62
N LEU A 42 7.39 3.86 -15.94
CA LEU A 42 8.07 2.72 -16.57
C LEU A 42 9.23 3.18 -17.44
N TRP A 43 10.32 2.42 -17.47
CA TRP A 43 11.41 2.59 -18.44
C TRP A 43 11.49 1.37 -19.35
N HIS A 44 11.27 1.59 -20.65
CA HIS A 44 11.36 0.54 -21.66
C HIS A 44 11.77 1.10 -23.02
N PRO A 45 12.60 0.38 -23.83
CA PRO A 45 13.01 0.85 -25.15
C PRO A 45 11.90 0.77 -26.21
N ASP A 46 10.95 -0.16 -26.06
CA ASP A 46 9.80 -0.30 -26.96
C ASP A 46 8.58 0.43 -26.39
N ALA A 47 8.29 1.60 -26.97
CA ALA A 47 7.15 2.44 -26.58
C ALA A 47 5.80 1.74 -26.81
N ALA A 48 5.64 0.97 -27.88
CA ALA A 48 4.39 0.27 -28.16
C ALA A 48 4.14 -0.85 -27.15
N PHE A 49 5.18 -1.56 -26.73
CA PHE A 49 5.09 -2.56 -25.68
C PHE A 49 4.73 -1.91 -24.32
N ALA A 50 5.41 -0.83 -23.95
CA ALA A 50 5.13 -0.09 -22.72
C ALA A 50 3.66 0.40 -22.67
N GLN A 51 3.15 0.97 -23.76
CA GLN A 51 1.75 1.42 -23.84
C GLN A 51 0.76 0.26 -23.74
N ARG A 52 1.00 -0.87 -24.38
CA ARG A 52 0.14 -2.06 -24.22
C ARG A 52 0.14 -2.57 -22.79
N THR A 53 1.29 -2.55 -22.11
CA THR A 53 1.39 -2.94 -20.71
C THR A 53 0.64 -1.99 -19.80
N ILE A 54 0.72 -0.67 -20.00
CA ILE A 54 -0.07 0.32 -19.25
C ILE A 54 -1.57 0.04 -19.41
N LEU A 55 -2.04 -0.29 -20.60
CA LEU A 55 -3.45 -0.66 -20.79
C LEU A 55 -3.85 -1.91 -20.01
N ARG A 56 -2.99 -2.93 -19.96
CA ARG A 56 -3.24 -4.13 -19.14
C ARG A 56 -3.24 -3.82 -17.64
N VAL A 57 -2.30 -3.00 -17.17
CA VAL A 57 -2.29 -2.54 -15.77
C VAL A 57 -3.61 -1.83 -15.42
N ARG A 58 -4.11 -0.94 -16.29
CA ARG A 58 -5.40 -0.27 -16.06
C ARG A 58 -6.56 -1.26 -15.97
N HIS A 59 -6.58 -2.27 -16.81
CA HIS A 59 -7.58 -3.35 -16.75
C HIS A 59 -7.52 -4.12 -15.43
N GLU A 60 -6.31 -4.40 -14.95
CA GLU A 60 -6.11 -5.10 -13.70
C GLU A 60 -6.52 -4.25 -12.49
N ILE A 61 -6.20 -2.95 -12.50
CA ILE A 61 -6.67 -1.99 -11.49
C ILE A 61 -8.21 -1.98 -11.46
N GLU A 62 -8.88 -1.89 -12.62
CA GLU A 62 -10.34 -1.91 -12.69
C GLU A 62 -10.93 -3.23 -12.15
N ARG A 63 -10.27 -4.37 -12.40
CA ARG A 63 -10.63 -5.65 -11.83
C ARG A 63 -10.57 -5.64 -10.30
N PHE A 64 -9.49 -5.10 -9.71
CA PHE A 64 -9.35 -4.97 -8.25
C PHE A 64 -10.35 -3.99 -7.65
N GLU A 65 -10.68 -2.90 -8.34
CA GLU A 65 -11.73 -2.00 -7.86
C GLU A 65 -13.11 -2.66 -7.76
N ARG A 66 -13.44 -3.61 -8.66
CA ARG A 66 -14.65 -4.44 -8.52
C ARG A 66 -14.61 -5.38 -7.33
N ILE A 67 -13.45 -5.60 -6.74
CA ILE A 67 -13.30 -6.41 -5.53
C ILE A 67 -13.31 -5.52 -4.29
N PHE A 68 -12.46 -4.48 -4.23
CA PHE A 68 -12.09 -3.79 -3.00
C PHE A 68 -12.72 -2.41 -2.82
N SER A 69 -13.28 -1.78 -3.87
CA SER A 69 -13.74 -0.39 -3.77
C SER A 69 -15.03 -0.26 -2.97
N LEU A 70 -14.99 0.53 -1.89
CA LEU A 70 -16.17 0.94 -1.12
C LEU A 70 -17.02 2.00 -1.85
N TYR A 71 -16.49 2.62 -2.93
CA TYR A 71 -17.17 3.64 -3.73
C TYR A 71 -17.99 3.02 -4.87
N ARG A 72 -17.81 1.73 -5.14
CA ARG A 72 -18.54 0.97 -6.16
C ARG A 72 -19.60 0.10 -5.49
N PRO A 73 -20.89 0.33 -5.72
CA PRO A 73 -21.96 -0.49 -5.12
C PRO A 73 -21.94 -1.94 -5.60
N ASP A 74 -21.43 -2.19 -6.81
CA ASP A 74 -21.30 -3.51 -7.44
C ASP A 74 -20.04 -4.29 -7.04
N SER A 75 -19.13 -3.70 -6.24
CA SER A 75 -17.93 -4.38 -5.77
C SER A 75 -18.24 -5.51 -4.79
N GLU A 76 -17.30 -6.46 -4.67
CA GLU A 76 -17.48 -7.59 -3.74
C GLU A 76 -17.57 -7.11 -2.28
N ILE A 77 -16.70 -6.17 -1.88
CA ILE A 77 -16.72 -5.64 -0.51
C ILE A 77 -18.00 -4.86 -0.21
N SER A 78 -18.53 -4.09 -1.16
CA SER A 78 -19.79 -3.35 -0.98
C SER A 78 -20.97 -4.30 -0.85
N ARG A 79 -21.06 -5.33 -1.68
CA ARG A 79 -22.09 -6.38 -1.58
C ARG A 79 -21.98 -7.17 -0.29
N LEU A 80 -20.76 -7.49 0.17
CA LEU A 80 -20.55 -8.12 1.47
C LEU A 80 -21.07 -7.24 2.61
N ASN A 81 -20.71 -5.96 2.60
CA ASN A 81 -21.10 -4.99 3.62
C ASN A 81 -22.63 -4.71 3.64
N GLU A 82 -23.30 -4.79 2.51
CA GLU A 82 -24.74 -4.61 2.40
C GLU A 82 -25.51 -5.87 2.86
N ALA A 83 -25.09 -7.03 2.37
CA ALA A 83 -25.82 -8.29 2.61
C ALA A 83 -25.39 -9.02 3.91
N GLY A 84 -24.25 -8.61 4.53
CA GLY A 84 -23.64 -9.32 5.66
C GLY A 84 -23.02 -10.66 5.29
N LYS A 85 -23.16 -11.09 4.03
CA LYS A 85 -22.58 -12.35 3.52
C LYS A 85 -22.38 -12.29 2.01
N LEU A 86 -21.19 -12.70 1.57
CA LEU A 86 -20.82 -12.84 0.15
C LEU A 86 -20.55 -14.31 -0.16
N ARG A 87 -21.27 -14.89 -1.12
CA ARG A 87 -21.03 -16.25 -1.63
C ARG A 87 -19.97 -16.22 -2.73
N LYS A 88 -19.10 -17.25 -2.74
CA LYS A 88 -18.02 -17.41 -3.73
C LYS A 88 -17.19 -16.13 -3.91
N PRO A 89 -16.58 -15.62 -2.81
CA PRO A 89 -15.68 -14.46 -2.90
C PRO A 89 -14.51 -14.76 -3.83
N SER A 90 -13.96 -13.71 -4.45
CA SER A 90 -12.71 -13.86 -5.18
C SER A 90 -11.58 -14.35 -4.26
N PRO A 91 -10.59 -15.07 -4.81
CA PRO A 91 -9.42 -15.49 -4.04
C PRO A 91 -8.72 -14.30 -3.37
N GLU A 92 -8.63 -13.16 -4.06
CA GLU A 92 -7.97 -11.95 -3.60
C GLU A 92 -8.70 -11.31 -2.41
N LEU A 93 -10.03 -11.24 -2.43
CA LEU A 93 -10.80 -10.73 -1.29
C LEU A 93 -10.60 -11.61 -0.06
N ARG A 94 -10.65 -12.93 -0.24
CA ARG A 94 -10.45 -13.89 0.84
C ARG A 94 -9.04 -13.79 1.41
N GLU A 95 -8.01 -13.80 0.56
CA GLU A 95 -6.60 -13.69 0.95
C GLU A 95 -6.37 -12.44 1.80
N LEU A 96 -6.90 -11.30 1.34
CA LEU A 96 -6.67 -10.03 2.03
C LEU A 96 -7.46 -9.94 3.36
N VAL A 97 -8.65 -10.53 3.44
CA VAL A 97 -9.40 -10.66 4.70
C VAL A 97 -8.65 -11.55 5.69
N GLU A 98 -8.15 -12.70 5.26
CA GLU A 98 -7.39 -13.64 6.09
C GLU A 98 -6.07 -13.02 6.59
N GLU A 99 -5.35 -12.29 5.73
CA GLU A 99 -4.14 -11.55 6.11
C GLU A 99 -4.45 -10.46 7.13
N SER A 100 -5.55 -9.73 6.92
CA SER A 100 -6.03 -8.70 7.84
C SER A 100 -6.38 -9.28 9.23
N GLN A 101 -7.00 -10.45 9.28
CA GLN A 101 -7.29 -11.14 10.53
C GLN A 101 -6.00 -11.57 11.26
N ARG A 102 -5.01 -12.11 10.53
CA ARG A 102 -3.69 -12.44 11.12
C ARG A 102 -3.01 -11.22 11.71
N LEU A 103 -3.05 -10.07 11.03
CA LEU A 103 -2.50 -8.83 11.55
C LEU A 103 -3.30 -8.32 12.75
N GLY A 104 -4.62 -8.49 12.75
CA GLY A 104 -5.49 -8.23 13.89
C GLY A 104 -5.08 -9.02 15.14
N GLU A 105 -4.85 -10.33 15.01
CA GLU A 105 -4.34 -11.17 16.09
C GLU A 105 -2.95 -10.70 16.58
N LEU A 106 -2.03 -10.48 15.66
CA LEU A 106 -0.65 -10.07 15.96
C LEU A 106 -0.60 -8.72 16.68
N SER A 107 -1.48 -7.78 16.32
CA SER A 107 -1.56 -6.45 16.91
C SER A 107 -2.40 -6.38 18.19
N GLY A 108 -2.98 -7.51 18.65
CA GLY A 108 -3.88 -7.53 19.79
C GLY A 108 -5.15 -6.71 19.57
N GLY A 109 -5.63 -6.67 18.32
CA GLY A 109 -6.82 -5.94 17.92
C GLY A 109 -6.61 -4.44 17.67
N ALA A 110 -5.37 -3.95 17.60
CA ALA A 110 -5.10 -2.58 17.18
C ALA A 110 -5.34 -2.40 15.65
N PHE A 111 -5.14 -3.44 14.87
CA PHE A 111 -5.56 -3.50 13.48
C PHE A 111 -6.86 -4.29 13.37
N ASP A 112 -7.89 -3.68 12.81
CA ASP A 112 -9.20 -4.32 12.63
C ASP A 112 -9.90 -3.75 11.40
N ILE A 113 -10.16 -4.60 10.42
CA ILE A 113 -10.85 -4.19 9.19
C ILE A 113 -12.36 -3.99 9.39
N SER A 114 -12.94 -4.42 10.51
CA SER A 114 -14.36 -4.25 10.79
C SER A 114 -14.74 -2.85 11.30
N VAL A 115 -13.82 -1.87 11.22
CA VAL A 115 -14.04 -0.47 11.63
C VAL A 115 -14.92 0.35 10.68
N GLN A 116 -15.42 -0.20 9.59
CA GLN A 116 -16.26 0.53 8.63
C GLN A 116 -17.54 1.15 9.25
N PRO A 117 -18.20 0.56 10.26
CA PRO A 117 -19.29 1.20 10.97
C PRO A 117 -18.89 2.49 11.70
N LEU A 118 -17.63 2.57 12.21
CA LEU A 118 -17.08 3.80 12.81
C LEU A 118 -16.93 4.89 11.75
N TRP A 119 -16.37 4.55 10.59
CA TRP A 119 -16.30 5.50 9.49
C TRP A 119 -17.67 6.11 9.17
N ARG A 120 -18.69 5.27 8.96
CA ARG A 120 -20.05 5.72 8.65
C ARG A 120 -20.62 6.61 9.76
N LEU A 121 -20.35 6.28 11.03
CA LEU A 121 -20.78 7.06 12.17
C LEU A 121 -20.14 8.46 12.16
N TYR A 122 -18.82 8.55 11.93
CA TYR A 122 -18.09 9.81 11.89
C TYR A 122 -18.49 10.65 10.68
N GLU A 123 -18.58 10.04 9.51
CA GLU A 123 -19.07 10.67 8.29
C GLU A 123 -20.45 11.30 8.49
N ALA A 124 -21.39 10.53 9.04
CA ALA A 124 -22.74 11.03 9.33
C ALA A 124 -22.74 12.13 10.39
N HIS A 125 -21.86 12.06 11.39
CA HIS A 125 -21.76 13.06 12.44
C HIS A 125 -21.21 14.41 11.93
N PHE A 126 -20.13 14.41 11.16
CA PHE A 126 -19.43 15.62 10.77
C PHE A 126 -19.90 16.21 9.44
N TRP A 127 -20.38 15.37 8.51
CA TRP A 127 -20.74 15.82 7.16
C TRP A 127 -22.25 15.94 6.94
N SER A 128 -23.08 15.41 7.84
CA SER A 128 -24.51 15.69 7.83
C SER A 128 -24.80 17.01 8.55
N HIS A 129 -25.40 17.97 7.86
CA HIS A 129 -25.70 19.32 8.37
C HIS A 129 -26.97 19.39 9.24
N THR A 130 -27.29 18.36 10.01
CA THR A 130 -28.55 18.23 10.75
C THR A 130 -28.39 18.51 12.25
N GLY A 131 -28.33 19.80 12.65
CA GLY A 131 -28.61 20.23 14.03
C GLY A 131 -27.58 19.83 15.11
N ILE A 132 -27.98 19.90 16.39
CA ILE A 132 -27.14 19.53 17.55
C ILE A 132 -26.90 18.01 17.51
N GLN A 133 -25.62 17.63 17.35
CA GLN A 133 -25.22 16.22 17.31
C GLN A 133 -24.95 15.69 18.74
N PRO A 134 -25.38 14.46 19.07
CA PRO A 134 -25.00 13.80 20.31
C PRO A 134 -23.48 13.61 20.42
N ASP A 135 -22.99 13.37 21.64
CA ASP A 135 -21.56 13.12 21.91
C ASP A 135 -21.05 11.96 21.02
N ILE A 136 -20.16 12.30 20.08
CA ILE A 136 -19.57 11.33 19.14
C ILE A 136 -18.76 10.26 19.87
N ALA A 137 -18.08 10.63 20.98
CA ALA A 137 -17.22 9.67 21.69
C ALA A 137 -18.00 8.55 22.38
N ALA A 138 -19.17 8.85 22.95
CA ALA A 138 -20.05 7.85 23.54
C ALA A 138 -20.61 6.91 22.47
N ARG A 139 -21.12 7.45 21.35
CA ARG A 139 -21.64 6.68 20.22
C ARG A 139 -20.57 5.80 19.57
N ALA A 140 -19.35 6.32 19.42
CA ALA A 140 -18.23 5.59 18.84
C ALA A 140 -17.84 4.39 19.71
N ARG A 141 -17.82 4.56 21.04
CA ARG A 141 -17.58 3.43 21.96
C ARG A 141 -18.67 2.34 21.84
N ASP A 142 -19.94 2.74 21.77
CA ASP A 142 -21.04 1.79 21.62
C ASP A 142 -20.91 1.00 20.31
N VAL A 143 -20.59 1.67 19.19
CA VAL A 143 -20.35 1.00 17.91
C VAL A 143 -19.12 0.09 18.00
N ALA A 144 -18.01 0.56 18.58
CA ALA A 144 -16.80 -0.25 18.74
C ALA A 144 -17.09 -1.55 19.52
N HIS A 145 -17.77 -1.46 20.64
CA HIS A 145 -18.08 -2.64 21.46
C HIS A 145 -19.14 -3.57 20.86
N THR A 146 -20.01 -3.07 19.98
CA THR A 146 -21.14 -3.83 19.46
C THR A 146 -20.82 -4.57 18.16
N VAL A 147 -20.14 -3.90 17.21
CA VAL A 147 -20.00 -4.40 15.82
C VAL A 147 -18.59 -4.35 15.27
N VAL A 148 -17.60 -3.94 16.07
CA VAL A 148 -16.19 -3.97 15.65
C VAL A 148 -15.47 -5.11 16.34
N ASP A 149 -15.18 -6.16 15.59
CA ASP A 149 -14.39 -7.32 16.03
C ASP A 149 -14.07 -8.19 14.82
N PHE A 150 -12.84 -8.13 14.32
CA PHE A 150 -12.41 -8.92 13.16
C PHE A 150 -12.55 -10.44 13.36
N ARG A 151 -12.61 -10.93 14.60
CA ARG A 151 -12.81 -12.35 14.92
C ARG A 151 -14.21 -12.85 14.58
N GLN A 152 -15.15 -11.91 14.41
CA GLN A 152 -16.54 -12.19 14.01
C GLN A 152 -16.71 -12.21 12.48
N ILE A 153 -15.63 -12.12 11.71
CA ILE A 153 -15.62 -12.29 10.27
C ILE A 153 -15.29 -13.75 9.97
N GLU A 154 -16.25 -14.46 9.41
CA GLU A 154 -16.07 -15.83 8.93
C GLU A 154 -15.53 -15.76 7.49
N SER A 155 -14.32 -16.27 7.24
CA SER A 155 -13.70 -16.32 5.91
C SER A 155 -13.52 -17.76 5.46
N GLY A 156 -13.94 -18.04 4.22
CA GLY A 156 -13.74 -19.34 3.60
C GLY A 156 -14.03 -19.34 2.10
N ALA A 157 -13.60 -20.40 1.40
CA ALA A 157 -13.76 -20.51 -0.05
C ALA A 157 -15.23 -20.46 -0.54
N ALA A 158 -16.18 -20.92 0.27
CA ALA A 158 -17.58 -20.91 -0.07
C ALA A 158 -18.27 -19.57 0.17
N ALA A 159 -17.83 -18.84 1.20
CA ALA A 159 -18.40 -17.55 1.57
C ALA A 159 -17.49 -16.79 2.54
N ILE A 160 -17.65 -15.46 2.56
CA ILE A 160 -17.28 -14.57 3.67
C ILE A 160 -18.56 -14.05 4.28
N GLY A 161 -18.64 -13.97 5.61
CA GLY A 161 -19.83 -13.50 6.33
C GLY A 161 -19.51 -12.85 7.66
N PHE A 162 -20.48 -12.18 8.24
CA PHE A 162 -20.40 -11.54 9.54
C PHE A 162 -21.29 -12.27 10.55
N ALA A 163 -20.75 -12.54 11.73
CA ALA A 163 -21.47 -13.20 12.81
C ALA A 163 -22.51 -12.28 13.48
N ARG A 164 -22.37 -10.95 13.33
CA ARG A 164 -23.28 -9.98 13.94
C ARG A 164 -23.88 -9.04 12.89
N ALA A 165 -25.15 -8.73 13.03
CA ALA A 165 -25.81 -7.70 12.21
C ALA A 165 -25.19 -6.31 12.49
N GLY A 166 -25.07 -5.50 11.45
CA GLY A 166 -24.48 -4.16 11.53
C GLY A 166 -22.97 -4.10 11.37
N MET A 167 -22.27 -5.23 11.32
CA MET A 167 -20.87 -5.30 10.95
C MET A 167 -20.67 -4.89 9.48
N ALA A 168 -19.55 -4.28 9.20
CA ALA A 168 -19.07 -3.98 7.86
C ALA A 168 -17.54 -3.88 7.89
N ILE A 169 -16.89 -4.13 6.77
CA ILE A 169 -15.43 -4.08 6.66
C ILE A 169 -14.94 -3.00 5.70
N THR A 170 -13.73 -2.55 5.93
CA THR A 170 -12.91 -1.80 4.99
C THR A 170 -11.55 -2.47 4.82
N LEU A 171 -11.03 -2.50 3.60
CA LEU A 171 -9.70 -3.01 3.31
C LEU A 171 -8.73 -1.89 2.90
N ASN A 172 -9.13 -0.61 3.04
CA ASN A 172 -8.33 0.54 2.60
C ASN A 172 -6.94 0.63 3.25
N SER A 173 -6.74 -0.04 4.39
CA SER A 173 -5.46 -0.14 5.08
C SER A 173 -4.54 -1.25 4.57
N MET A 174 -4.92 -1.97 3.50
CA MET A 174 -4.10 -3.01 2.86
C MET A 174 -4.36 -3.15 1.36
N ALA A 175 -5.51 -2.73 0.87
CA ALA A 175 -5.90 -2.95 -0.53
C ALA A 175 -5.05 -2.13 -1.50
N GLN A 176 -4.64 -0.90 -1.14
CA GLN A 176 -3.75 -0.11 -1.97
C GLN A 176 -2.38 -0.76 -2.08
N GLY A 177 -1.82 -1.23 -0.98
CA GLY A 177 -0.60 -2.02 -0.96
C GLY A 177 -0.72 -3.31 -1.78
N TYR A 178 -1.85 -4.02 -1.69
CA TYR A 178 -2.11 -5.24 -2.45
C TYR A 178 -2.14 -5.00 -3.97
N ILE A 179 -2.87 -3.98 -4.41
CA ILE A 179 -2.95 -3.62 -5.84
C ILE A 179 -1.57 -3.17 -6.35
N THR A 180 -0.85 -2.38 -5.56
CA THR A 180 0.51 -1.93 -5.87
C THR A 180 1.47 -3.11 -6.06
N ASP A 181 1.42 -4.10 -5.17
CA ASP A 181 2.20 -5.33 -5.27
C ASP A 181 1.82 -6.16 -6.51
N ALA A 182 0.53 -6.34 -6.76
CA ALA A 182 0.04 -7.12 -7.90
C ALA A 182 0.49 -6.49 -9.24
N VAL A 183 0.41 -5.16 -9.36
CA VAL A 183 0.88 -4.44 -10.54
C VAL A 183 2.40 -4.53 -10.69
N ALA A 184 3.16 -4.38 -9.60
CA ALA A 184 4.61 -4.51 -9.65
C ALA A 184 5.05 -5.93 -10.05
N ASP A 185 4.39 -6.96 -9.52
CA ASP A 185 4.67 -8.35 -9.88
C ASP A 185 4.29 -8.63 -11.35
N MET A 186 3.17 -8.09 -11.85
CA MET A 186 2.81 -8.15 -13.27
C MET A 186 3.89 -7.53 -14.16
N LEU A 187 4.37 -6.34 -13.81
CA LEU A 187 5.43 -5.66 -14.58
C LEU A 187 6.73 -6.46 -14.60
N ARG A 188 7.14 -7.06 -13.46
CA ARG A 188 8.32 -7.95 -13.41
C ARG A 188 8.16 -9.17 -14.31
N ASN A 189 6.99 -9.80 -14.27
CA ASN A 189 6.68 -10.97 -15.09
C ASN A 189 6.70 -10.65 -16.59
N GLU A 190 6.45 -9.39 -16.96
CA GLU A 190 6.55 -8.88 -18.33
C GLU A 190 7.94 -8.41 -18.72
N GLY A 191 8.92 -8.48 -17.81
CA GLY A 191 10.32 -8.18 -18.07
C GLY A 191 10.69 -6.72 -17.85
N PHE A 192 9.87 -5.91 -17.15
CA PHE A 192 10.29 -4.56 -16.75
C PHE A 192 11.31 -4.64 -15.61
N GLU A 193 12.48 -4.06 -15.84
CA GLU A 193 13.58 -4.01 -14.88
C GLU A 193 13.62 -2.71 -14.09
N ILE A 194 12.94 -1.65 -14.56
CA ILE A 194 12.97 -0.31 -13.97
C ILE A 194 11.55 0.27 -14.00
N ALA A 195 10.96 0.42 -12.82
CA ALA A 195 9.65 1.06 -12.66
C ALA A 195 9.44 1.62 -11.25
N VAL A 196 8.51 2.57 -11.14
CA VAL A 196 7.89 2.99 -9.89
C VAL A 196 6.38 2.85 -10.04
N VAL A 197 5.78 2.13 -9.12
CA VAL A 197 4.33 1.96 -8.97
C VAL A 197 3.91 2.74 -7.73
N ASP A 198 3.06 3.74 -7.90
CA ASP A 198 2.42 4.53 -6.85
C ASP A 198 0.90 4.46 -7.07
N LEU A 199 0.25 3.57 -6.34
CA LEU A 199 -1.20 3.36 -6.40
C LEU A 199 -1.85 3.65 -5.04
N GLY A 200 -1.33 4.68 -4.35
CA GLY A 200 -1.61 5.01 -2.97
C GLY A 200 -0.47 4.58 -2.05
N GLU A 201 0.21 3.49 -2.41
CA GLU A 201 1.44 3.02 -1.79
C GLU A 201 2.52 2.81 -2.86
N TYR A 202 3.80 2.92 -2.46
CA TYR A 202 4.93 2.86 -3.38
C TYR A 202 5.51 1.45 -3.48
N ARG A 203 5.85 1.05 -4.71
CA ARG A 203 6.70 -0.11 -5.00
C ARG A 203 7.68 0.23 -6.11
N THR A 204 8.98 0.02 -5.86
CA THR A 204 10.01 0.18 -6.87
C THR A 204 10.40 -1.16 -7.48
N ILE A 205 10.74 -1.17 -8.77
CA ILE A 205 11.36 -2.27 -9.48
C ILE A 205 12.74 -1.79 -9.91
N GLY A 206 13.77 -2.51 -9.46
CA GLY A 206 15.15 -2.14 -9.72
C GLY A 206 15.53 -0.75 -9.21
N ARG A 207 16.63 -0.22 -9.76
CA ARG A 207 17.15 1.10 -9.43
C ARG A 207 16.72 2.15 -10.45
N HIS A 208 16.83 3.42 -10.08
CA HIS A 208 16.70 4.55 -11.00
C HIS A 208 17.65 4.38 -12.19
N PRO A 209 17.32 4.84 -13.42
CA PRO A 209 18.14 4.65 -14.63
C PRO A 209 19.59 5.12 -14.53
N ASP A 210 19.93 6.03 -13.60
CA ASP A 210 21.30 6.46 -13.32
C ASP A 210 22.06 5.58 -12.32
N GLY A 211 21.45 4.46 -11.86
CA GLY A 211 22.05 3.49 -10.96
C GLY A 211 21.89 3.77 -9.46
N ARG A 212 21.36 4.93 -9.06
CA ARG A 212 21.09 5.26 -7.65
C ARG A 212 19.79 4.58 -7.15
N PRO A 213 19.59 4.45 -5.83
CA PRO A 213 18.29 4.12 -5.28
C PRO A 213 17.22 5.17 -5.64
N TRP A 214 15.98 4.78 -5.65
CA TRP A 214 14.85 5.70 -5.75
C TRP A 214 14.75 6.57 -4.51
N ARG A 215 14.42 7.85 -4.69
CA ARG A 215 14.24 8.79 -3.59
C ARG A 215 12.78 9.21 -3.54
N ILE A 216 12.07 8.77 -2.49
CA ILE A 216 10.65 9.06 -2.28
C ILE A 216 10.52 10.03 -1.12
N GLY A 217 9.83 11.15 -1.37
CA GLY A 217 9.54 12.16 -0.35
C GLY A 217 8.30 11.77 0.48
N ILE A 218 8.44 11.76 1.80
CA ILE A 218 7.30 11.62 2.72
C ILE A 218 6.81 13.02 3.07
N ARG A 219 5.52 13.28 2.85
CA ARG A 219 4.89 14.58 3.14
C ARG A 219 4.91 14.87 4.64
N ASN A 220 5.06 16.13 4.97
CA ASN A 220 4.90 16.58 6.34
C ASN A 220 3.41 16.56 6.74
N GLY A 221 3.04 15.71 7.68
CA GLY A 221 1.65 15.60 8.14
C GLY A 221 1.10 16.85 8.83
N ARG A 222 1.96 17.82 9.20
CA ARG A 222 1.58 19.10 9.78
C ARG A 222 1.48 20.22 8.74
N ASP A 223 2.32 20.15 7.71
CA ASP A 223 2.37 21.10 6.60
C ASP A 223 2.44 20.37 5.27
N PHE A 224 1.29 20.15 4.62
CA PHE A 224 1.18 19.39 3.36
C PHE A 224 1.93 20.01 2.17
N GLY A 225 2.37 21.25 2.27
CA GLY A 225 3.17 21.93 1.25
C GLY A 225 4.65 21.52 1.27
N SER A 226 5.09 20.81 2.32
CA SER A 226 6.50 20.45 2.50
C SER A 226 6.74 18.95 2.56
N ILE A 227 7.96 18.55 2.25
CA ILE A 227 8.47 17.18 2.43
C ILE A 227 9.16 17.14 3.80
N GLU A 228 8.71 16.26 4.67
CA GLU A 228 9.31 16.08 5.99
C GLU A 228 10.66 15.35 5.90
N ARG A 229 10.69 14.30 5.09
CA ARG A 229 11.89 13.48 4.88
C ARG A 229 11.88 12.81 3.52
N THR A 230 13.05 12.39 3.07
CA THR A 230 13.23 11.55 1.90
C THR A 230 13.76 10.20 2.33
N VAL A 231 13.18 9.12 1.78
CA VAL A 231 13.67 7.75 1.97
C VAL A 231 14.22 7.19 0.67
N GLU A 232 15.23 6.32 0.77
CA GLU A 232 15.78 5.62 -0.38
C GLU A 232 15.18 4.21 -0.46
N LEU A 233 14.70 3.85 -1.66
CA LEU A 233 14.16 2.54 -1.97
C LEU A 233 15.02 1.87 -3.05
N ASP A 234 15.40 0.63 -2.81
CA ASP A 234 16.15 -0.23 -3.74
C ASP A 234 15.39 -1.55 -3.86
N ASP A 235 14.54 -1.64 -4.88
CA ASP A 235 13.63 -2.78 -5.10
C ASP A 235 12.70 -3.08 -3.90
N MET A 236 12.21 -2.02 -3.26
CA MET A 236 11.42 -2.04 -2.01
C MET A 236 10.08 -1.33 -2.19
N ALA A 237 9.21 -1.55 -1.22
CA ALA A 237 7.96 -0.83 -1.03
C ALA A 237 8.06 0.17 0.11
N LEU A 238 7.20 1.19 0.06
CA LEU A 238 6.95 2.16 1.13
C LEU A 238 5.45 2.37 1.26
N ALA A 239 4.95 2.28 2.50
CA ALA A 239 3.60 2.67 2.87
C ALA A 239 3.63 3.70 3.99
N VAL A 240 2.68 4.64 3.98
CA VAL A 240 2.61 5.70 5.01
C VAL A 240 1.18 5.85 5.51
N SER A 241 0.98 5.57 6.81
CA SER A 241 -0.29 5.80 7.49
C SER A 241 -0.21 7.01 8.42
N GLY A 242 -1.16 7.94 8.29
CA GLY A 242 -1.27 9.11 9.15
C GLY A 242 -2.69 9.68 9.17
N GLY A 243 -3.12 10.20 10.30
CA GLY A 243 -4.47 10.75 10.48
C GLY A 243 -4.83 11.87 9.52
N TYR A 244 -3.83 12.54 8.99
CA TYR A 244 -3.99 13.64 8.03
C TYR A 244 -4.48 13.20 6.64
N GLY A 245 -4.43 11.92 6.30
CA GLY A 245 -4.89 11.41 4.99
C GLY A 245 -6.36 11.70 4.71
N THR A 246 -7.22 11.53 5.73
CA THR A 246 -8.64 11.94 5.67
C THR A 246 -9.10 12.38 7.04
N THR A 247 -9.47 13.65 7.17
CA THR A 247 -9.96 14.24 8.41
C THR A 247 -11.44 14.59 8.28
N PHE A 248 -12.19 14.43 9.37
CA PHE A 248 -13.62 14.73 9.41
C PHE A 248 -13.88 16.20 9.73
N GLU A 249 -12.88 16.92 10.29
CA GLU A 249 -13.02 18.32 10.67
C GLU A 249 -11.66 19.06 10.66
N ALA A 250 -11.68 20.39 10.74
CA ALA A 250 -10.52 21.25 10.51
C ALA A 250 -9.41 21.12 11.57
N SER A 251 -9.73 20.74 12.82
CA SER A 251 -8.74 20.58 13.89
C SER A 251 -7.89 19.30 13.72
N ARG A 252 -8.30 18.39 12.80
CA ARG A 252 -7.67 17.10 12.52
C ARG A 252 -7.63 16.13 13.70
N ARG A 253 -8.37 16.43 14.77
CA ARG A 253 -8.50 15.54 15.92
C ARG A 253 -9.30 14.29 15.56
N PHE A 254 -10.27 14.43 14.67
CA PHE A 254 -11.12 13.35 14.19
C PHE A 254 -10.74 13.01 12.75
N HIS A 255 -10.24 11.78 12.55
CA HIS A 255 -9.73 11.28 11.29
C HIS A 255 -10.00 9.79 11.14
N HIS A 256 -9.76 9.26 9.96
CA HIS A 256 -10.15 7.93 9.50
C HIS A 256 -9.41 6.73 10.11
N ILE A 257 -8.29 6.94 10.80
CA ILE A 257 -7.57 5.84 11.46
C ILE A 257 -8.15 5.71 12.87
N PHE A 258 -8.97 4.67 13.07
CA PHE A 258 -9.66 4.43 14.35
C PHE A 258 -8.89 3.44 15.22
N ASP A 259 -8.94 3.63 16.53
CA ASP A 259 -8.64 2.58 17.50
C ASP A 259 -9.91 1.72 17.69
N PRO A 260 -9.90 0.45 17.21
CA PRO A 260 -11.07 -0.42 17.28
C PRO A 260 -11.58 -0.68 18.69
N ARG A 261 -10.69 -0.55 19.69
CA ARG A 261 -10.99 -0.84 21.10
C ARG A 261 -11.80 0.27 21.76
N THR A 262 -11.70 1.49 21.24
CA THR A 262 -12.34 2.67 21.81
C THR A 262 -13.30 3.37 20.87
N GLY A 263 -13.21 3.09 19.57
CA GLY A 263 -13.91 3.81 18.50
C GLY A 263 -13.40 5.21 18.23
N ALA A 264 -12.37 5.68 18.94
CA ALA A 264 -11.79 7.01 18.75
C ALA A 264 -10.74 7.00 17.62
N SER A 265 -10.48 8.18 17.03
CA SER A 265 -9.33 8.36 16.13
C SER A 265 -8.01 8.17 16.89
N ALA A 266 -7.04 7.47 16.29
CA ALA A 266 -5.73 7.18 16.87
C ALA A 266 -4.81 8.39 16.77
N ASN A 267 -4.57 9.09 17.87
CA ASN A 267 -3.84 10.36 17.93
C ASN A 267 -2.51 10.28 18.68
N SER A 268 -1.86 9.11 18.72
CA SER A 268 -0.59 8.94 19.45
C SER A 268 0.66 9.30 18.62
N LEU A 269 0.53 9.26 17.29
CA LEU A 269 1.59 9.56 16.32
C LEU A 269 1.07 10.49 15.24
N VAL A 270 1.96 11.23 14.57
CA VAL A 270 1.63 12.01 13.37
C VAL A 270 1.46 11.07 12.19
N ASP A 271 2.45 10.22 11.97
CA ASP A 271 2.47 9.19 10.94
C ASP A 271 3.42 8.03 11.26
N VAL A 272 3.26 6.98 10.48
CA VAL A 272 4.14 5.80 10.45
C VAL A 272 4.44 5.46 9.00
N ALA A 273 5.71 5.51 8.63
CA ALA A 273 6.21 5.04 7.33
C ALA A 273 6.84 3.66 7.49
N VAL A 274 6.39 2.68 6.73
CA VAL A 274 6.94 1.31 6.74
C VAL A 274 7.57 1.01 5.39
N ILE A 275 8.82 0.51 5.43
CA ILE A 275 9.59 0.14 4.26
C ILE A 275 9.90 -1.36 4.33
N GLY A 276 9.70 -2.05 3.23
CA GLY A 276 9.96 -3.48 3.14
C GLY A 276 9.75 -4.07 1.75
N PRO A 277 9.84 -5.40 1.60
CA PRO A 277 9.77 -6.05 0.30
C PRO A 277 8.37 -6.08 -0.33
N ARG A 278 7.29 -5.86 0.44
CA ARG A 278 5.90 -5.93 -0.03
C ARG A 278 5.10 -4.72 0.46
N ALA A 279 4.37 -4.07 -0.45
CA ALA A 279 3.52 -2.93 -0.14
C ALA A 279 2.32 -3.33 0.71
N THR A 280 1.70 -4.49 0.46
CA THR A 280 0.58 -5.03 1.24
C THR A 280 0.91 -5.10 2.74
N ALA A 281 2.03 -5.72 3.06
CA ALA A 281 2.45 -5.88 4.45
C ALA A 281 2.92 -4.55 5.07
N ALA A 282 3.54 -3.67 4.27
CA ALA A 282 3.95 -2.36 4.73
C ALA A 282 2.73 -1.48 5.09
N ASP A 283 1.68 -1.49 4.26
CA ASP A 283 0.43 -0.75 4.44
C ASP A 283 -0.29 -1.19 5.72
N GLY A 284 -0.57 -2.49 5.87
CA GLY A 284 -1.18 -3.02 7.09
C GLY A 284 -0.38 -2.72 8.36
N LEU A 285 0.96 -2.89 8.32
CA LEU A 285 1.83 -2.61 9.46
C LEU A 285 1.87 -1.12 9.81
N ALA A 286 1.89 -0.23 8.82
CA ALA A 286 1.86 1.21 9.06
C ALA A 286 0.60 1.61 9.83
N THR A 287 -0.57 1.10 9.40
CA THR A 287 -1.84 1.33 10.10
C THR A 287 -1.85 0.68 11.49
N ALA A 288 -1.41 -0.57 11.62
CA ALA A 288 -1.36 -1.27 12.90
C ALA A 288 -0.50 -0.53 13.94
N ILE A 289 0.69 -0.06 13.54
CA ILE A 289 1.60 0.69 14.42
C ILE A 289 1.03 2.09 14.72
N CYS A 290 0.41 2.75 13.75
CA CYS A 290 -0.22 4.05 13.94
C CYS A 290 -1.29 4.00 15.05
N VAL A 291 -2.08 2.92 15.10
CA VAL A 291 -3.10 2.69 16.13
C VAL A 291 -2.49 2.20 17.44
N ALA A 292 -1.59 1.22 17.39
CA ALA A 292 -1.01 0.59 18.58
C ALA A 292 -0.04 1.51 19.33
N GLY A 293 0.55 2.47 18.63
CA GLY A 293 1.58 3.36 19.16
C GLY A 293 2.99 2.76 19.16
N GLU A 294 3.95 3.57 19.56
CA GLU A 294 5.38 3.27 19.53
C GLU A 294 5.76 1.99 20.30
N ALA A 295 5.12 1.75 21.44
CA ALA A 295 5.48 0.63 22.31
C ALA A 295 5.28 -0.75 21.67
N LEU A 296 4.32 -0.90 20.74
CA LEU A 296 4.04 -2.17 20.08
C LEU A 296 4.85 -2.37 18.79
N ALA A 297 5.44 -1.32 18.24
CA ALA A 297 6.19 -1.39 16.98
C ALA A 297 7.29 -2.48 16.95
N PRO A 298 8.14 -2.66 18.00
CA PRO A 298 9.14 -3.72 18.02
C PRO A 298 8.53 -5.13 17.94
N THR A 299 7.40 -5.36 18.62
CA THR A 299 6.70 -6.66 18.63
C THR A 299 6.14 -6.98 17.27
N LEU A 300 5.46 -6.02 16.62
CA LEU A 300 4.92 -6.18 15.28
C LEU A 300 6.03 -6.45 14.26
N LEU A 301 7.11 -5.66 14.29
CA LEU A 301 8.24 -5.82 13.38
C LEU A 301 9.05 -7.11 13.60
N ALA A 302 8.98 -7.71 14.79
CA ALA A 302 9.62 -9.01 15.04
C ALA A 302 9.02 -10.13 14.17
N ALA A 303 7.73 -10.04 13.82
CA ALA A 303 7.07 -10.96 12.88
C ALA A 303 7.39 -10.66 11.41
N TYR A 304 7.91 -9.47 11.11
CA TYR A 304 8.27 -9.01 9.77
C TYR A 304 9.74 -8.57 9.72
N PRO A 305 10.71 -9.49 9.79
CA PRO A 305 12.12 -9.18 9.99
C PRO A 305 12.77 -8.39 8.83
N GLN A 306 12.10 -8.29 7.68
CA GLN A 306 12.56 -7.52 6.51
C GLN A 306 11.95 -6.11 6.46
N MET A 307 11.15 -5.73 7.44
CA MET A 307 10.50 -4.43 7.50
C MET A 307 11.25 -3.46 8.41
N ARG A 308 11.13 -2.18 8.07
CA ARG A 308 11.60 -1.04 8.87
C ARG A 308 10.44 -0.05 9.00
N ALA A 309 10.19 0.45 10.20
CA ALA A 309 9.20 1.49 10.47
C ALA A 309 9.88 2.76 10.97
N ILE A 310 9.47 3.91 10.44
CA ILE A 310 9.85 5.25 10.88
C ILE A 310 8.59 5.90 11.42
N LEU A 311 8.57 6.23 12.70
CA LEU A 311 7.43 6.82 13.38
C LEU A 311 7.72 8.30 13.63
N THR A 312 6.76 9.17 13.30
CA THR A 312 6.80 10.60 13.62
C THR A 312 5.94 10.86 14.84
N ARG A 313 6.56 11.31 15.93
CA ARG A 313 5.86 11.67 17.17
C ARG A 313 5.16 13.02 17.05
N LEU A 314 4.24 13.30 17.97
CA LEU A 314 3.50 14.56 18.01
C LEU A 314 4.39 15.81 18.21
N ASP A 315 5.55 15.67 18.83
CA ASP A 315 6.54 16.75 18.98
C ASP A 315 7.37 17.01 17.71
N GLY A 316 7.25 16.12 16.68
CA GLY A 316 7.98 16.18 15.42
C GLY A 316 9.27 15.37 15.42
N THR A 317 9.66 14.78 16.54
CA THR A 317 10.80 13.86 16.55
C THR A 317 10.44 12.54 15.87
N SER A 318 11.45 11.87 15.33
CA SER A 318 11.25 10.58 14.67
C SER A 318 12.08 9.50 15.32
N ILE A 319 11.52 8.30 15.34
CA ILE A 319 12.21 7.10 15.77
C ILE A 319 12.10 6.01 14.71
N THR A 320 13.15 5.22 14.56
CA THR A 320 13.19 4.11 13.60
C THR A 320 13.31 2.79 14.32
N PHE A 321 12.45 1.85 13.97
CA PHE A 321 12.52 0.45 14.38
C PHE A 321 12.80 -0.43 13.17
N THR A 322 13.59 -1.49 13.36
CA THR A 322 13.94 -2.45 12.31
C THR A 322 13.67 -3.88 12.76
N GLY A 323 13.12 -4.70 11.88
CA GLY A 323 13.14 -6.14 12.04
C GLY A 323 14.58 -6.67 12.02
N ARG A 324 14.89 -7.73 12.77
CA ARG A 324 16.25 -8.09 13.20
C ARG A 324 17.24 -8.57 12.13
N ARG A 325 16.92 -8.71 10.83
CA ARG A 325 17.80 -9.44 9.88
C ARG A 325 18.27 -8.72 8.62
N TYR A 326 17.63 -7.65 8.13
CA TYR A 326 17.95 -7.12 6.79
C TYR A 326 18.76 -5.83 6.76
N PHE A 327 18.72 -4.99 7.80
CA PHE A 327 19.28 -3.64 7.77
C PHE A 327 20.66 -3.49 8.44
N ARG A 328 21.34 -4.59 8.77
CA ARG A 328 22.67 -4.54 9.43
C ARG A 328 23.79 -4.00 8.54
N ASN A 329 23.57 -3.92 7.23
CA ASN A 329 24.61 -3.54 6.25
C ASN A 329 24.22 -2.35 5.33
N MET A 330 23.13 -1.63 5.56
CA MET A 330 22.85 -0.41 4.82
C MET A 330 23.37 0.80 5.61
N PRO A 331 24.19 1.69 5.00
CA PRO A 331 24.60 2.92 5.64
C PRO A 331 23.38 3.79 5.92
N PHE A 332 23.28 4.32 7.14
CA PHE A 332 22.26 5.27 7.53
C PHE A 332 22.48 6.59 6.75
N GLY A 333 21.81 6.75 5.63
CA GLY A 333 21.70 8.01 4.93
C GLY A 333 20.49 8.78 5.44
N ILE A 334 20.55 9.32 6.65
CA ILE A 334 19.65 10.39 7.08
C ILE A 334 20.39 11.69 6.68
N MET A 335 19.97 12.29 5.58
CA MET A 335 20.31 13.70 5.33
C MET A 335 19.19 14.54 5.95
N ALA A 336 19.60 15.38 6.90
CA ALA A 336 18.77 16.42 7.49
C ALA A 336 18.40 17.49 6.46
#